data_2d1246e19b999b578cb641cd1acd9cdf
#
_entry.id   2d1246e19b999b578cb641cd1acd9cdf
#
_cell.length_a   1.000
_cell.length_b   1.000
_cell.length_c   1.000
_cell.angle_alpha   90.00
_cell.angle_beta   90.00
_cell.angle_gamma   90.00
#
_symmetry.space_group_name_H-M   'P 1'
#
loop_
_entity.id
_entity.type
_entity.pdbx_description
1 polymer ?
#
loop_
_entity_poly.entity_id
_entity_poly.type
_entity_poly.pdbx_seq_one_letter_code
_entity_poly.pdbx_strand_id
1 'polypeptide(L)'
;MDYICIVAIVERGKADFVVKMAKKAGANGATIIYGRGTGETEAKKFLNIHIESSKEVIIILTEKQKAKPIYDEIVRAGKLKDPGTGIIFTFPISNLLGLHHREEFILED
;
A
#
# COMPACT_ATOMS: atom_id res chain seq x y z
N MET A 1 3.09 -8.48 -20.13
CA MET A 1 3.25 -7.24 -19.34
C MET A 1 3.56 -7.59 -17.91
N ASP A 2 4.54 -6.90 -17.37
CA ASP A 2 4.95 -7.17 -15.99
C ASP A 2 4.17 -6.29 -15.02
N TYR A 3 3.63 -6.91 -14.00
CA TYR A 3 2.92 -6.22 -12.93
C TYR A 3 3.63 -6.38 -11.61
N ILE A 4 3.48 -5.36 -10.79
CA ILE A 4 4.05 -5.29 -9.45
C ILE A 4 2.91 -5.09 -8.46
N CYS A 5 2.99 -5.79 -7.34
CA CYS A 5 2.12 -5.52 -6.21
C CYS A 5 2.86 -4.63 -5.21
N ILE A 6 2.26 -3.51 -4.87
CA ILE A 6 2.76 -2.63 -3.81
C ILE A 6 1.87 -2.83 -2.60
N VAL A 7 2.49 -3.15 -1.46
CA VAL A 7 1.76 -3.30 -0.20
C VAL A 7 2.31 -2.28 0.79
N ALA A 8 1.42 -1.49 1.35
CA ALA A 8 1.79 -0.54 2.40
C ALA A 8 0.92 -0.80 3.62
N ILE A 9 1.54 -0.89 4.78
CA ILE A 9 0.83 -1.08 6.04
C ILE A 9 1.05 0.18 6.86
N VAL A 10 -0.04 0.87 7.18
CA VAL A 10 0.00 2.16 7.86
C VAL A 10 -0.94 2.15 9.06
N GLU A 11 -0.81 3.14 9.91
CA GLU A 11 -1.71 3.31 11.05
C GLU A 11 -3.13 3.57 10.57
N ARG A 12 -4.10 3.13 11.36
CA ARG A 12 -5.50 3.36 11.06
C ARG A 12 -5.78 4.84 10.87
N GLY A 13 -6.56 5.14 9.85
CA GLY A 13 -6.92 6.51 9.50
C GLY A 13 -6.00 7.17 8.50
N LYS A 14 -4.89 6.51 8.13
CA LYS A 14 -3.91 7.08 7.20
C LYS A 14 -4.10 6.62 5.76
N ALA A 15 -4.78 5.50 5.54
CA ALA A 15 -4.83 4.89 4.22
C ALA A 15 -5.53 5.76 3.18
N ASP A 16 -6.63 6.42 3.54
CA ASP A 16 -7.37 7.23 2.57
C ASP A 16 -6.51 8.32 1.95
N PHE A 17 -5.73 9.03 2.78
CA PHE A 17 -4.84 10.06 2.28
C PHE A 17 -3.74 9.46 1.41
N VAL A 18 -3.12 8.38 1.87
CA VAL A 18 -2.04 7.72 1.13
C VAL A 18 -2.55 7.25 -0.23
N VAL A 19 -3.72 6.63 -0.28
CA VAL A 19 -4.32 6.16 -1.53
C VAL A 19 -4.63 7.32 -2.45
N LYS A 20 -5.17 8.41 -1.91
CA LYS A 20 -5.44 9.61 -2.72
C LYS A 20 -4.17 10.11 -3.41
N MET A 21 -3.07 10.15 -2.67
CA MET A 21 -1.80 10.62 -3.24
C MET A 21 -1.21 9.60 -4.22
N ALA A 22 -1.36 8.31 -3.93
CA ALA A 22 -0.93 7.26 -4.85
C ALA A 22 -1.66 7.36 -6.19
N LYS A 23 -2.96 7.65 -6.16
CA LYS A 23 -3.74 7.82 -7.39
C LYS A 23 -3.25 9.03 -8.19
N LYS A 24 -2.89 10.12 -7.51
CA LYS A 24 -2.31 11.28 -8.19
C LYS A 24 -0.99 10.93 -8.87
N ALA A 25 -0.25 9.98 -8.34
CA ALA A 25 1.02 9.54 -8.90
C ALA A 25 0.86 8.49 -10.01
N GLY A 26 -0.37 8.05 -10.26
CA GLY A 26 -0.65 7.14 -11.38
C GLY A 26 -1.31 5.82 -11.01
N ALA A 27 -1.58 5.56 -9.74
CA ALA A 27 -2.29 4.33 -9.37
C ALA A 27 -3.73 4.38 -9.86
N ASN A 28 -4.19 3.30 -10.48
CA ASN A 28 -5.55 3.22 -11.00
C ASN A 28 -6.56 2.89 -9.92
N GLY A 29 -6.15 2.17 -8.90
CA GLY A 29 -7.01 1.80 -7.80
C GLY A 29 -6.23 1.19 -6.67
N ALA A 30 -6.91 0.96 -5.56
CA ALA A 30 -6.30 0.36 -4.39
C ALA A 30 -7.34 -0.39 -3.58
N THR A 31 -6.90 -1.42 -2.89
CA THR A 31 -7.72 -2.15 -1.93
C THR A 31 -7.19 -1.82 -0.54
N ILE A 32 -8.09 -1.48 0.37
CA ILE A 32 -7.74 -1.19 1.75
C ILE A 32 -8.36 -2.26 2.63
N ILE A 33 -7.53 -2.90 3.46
CA ILE A 33 -7.96 -3.95 4.38
C ILE A 33 -7.62 -3.48 5.78
N TYR A 34 -8.52 -3.70 6.73
CA TYR A 34 -8.26 -3.39 8.13
C TYR A 34 -7.61 -4.59 8.80
N GLY A 35 -6.67 -4.31 9.69
CA GLY A 35 -5.97 -5.35 10.41
C GLY A 35 -5.43 -4.85 11.73
N ARG A 36 -4.67 -5.71 12.39
CA ARG A 36 -4.00 -5.35 13.63
C ARG A 36 -2.54 -5.75 13.54
N GLY A 37 -1.68 -4.91 14.11
CA GLY A 37 -0.26 -5.18 14.19
C GLY A 37 0.20 -5.16 15.63
N THR A 38 1.32 -5.81 15.88
CA THR A 38 1.89 -5.91 17.23
C THR A 38 3.30 -5.31 17.26
N GLY A 39 3.55 -4.29 16.44
CA GLY A 39 4.83 -3.61 16.46
C GLY A 39 5.04 -2.87 17.76
N GLU A 40 6.23 -2.99 18.33
CA GLU A 40 6.58 -2.27 19.55
C GLU A 40 7.45 -1.07 19.22
N THR A 41 7.09 0.08 19.77
CA THR A 41 7.94 1.25 19.71
C THR A 41 8.77 1.32 20.99
N GLU A 42 9.83 2.11 20.96
CA GLU A 42 10.67 2.32 22.15
C GLU A 42 9.82 2.78 23.36
N ALA A 43 8.88 3.69 23.13
CA ALA A 43 8.02 4.17 24.20
C ALA A 43 7.15 3.05 24.77
N LYS A 44 6.62 2.18 23.94
CA LYS A 44 5.81 1.05 24.38
C LYS A 44 6.63 0.07 25.21
N LYS A 45 7.86 -0.20 24.79
CA LYS A 45 8.78 -1.06 25.54
C LYS A 45 9.09 -0.48 26.90
N PHE A 46 9.39 0.81 26.96
CA PHE A 46 9.74 1.49 28.18
C PHE A 46 8.59 1.46 29.20
N LEU A 47 7.38 1.68 28.71
CA LEU A 47 6.19 1.71 29.57
C LEU A 47 5.59 0.32 29.84
N ASN A 48 6.16 -0.71 29.22
CA ASN A 48 5.67 -2.07 29.33
C ASN A 48 4.17 -2.17 28.96
N ILE A 49 3.76 -1.41 27.95
CA ILE A 49 2.38 -1.36 27.50
C ILE A 49 2.26 -2.19 26.23
N HIS A 50 1.38 -3.18 26.28
CA HIS A 50 0.98 -3.94 25.10
C HIS A 50 -0.22 -3.26 24.48
N ILE A 51 0.02 -2.46 23.45
CA ILE A 51 -1.04 -1.82 22.70
C ILE A 51 -1.16 -2.51 21.36
N GLU A 52 -2.30 -3.11 21.11
CA GLU A 52 -2.61 -3.59 19.77
C GLU A 52 -2.96 -2.38 18.93
N SER A 53 -2.19 -2.17 17.87
CA SER A 53 -2.44 -1.08 16.93
C SER A 53 -3.32 -1.55 15.80
N SER A 54 -4.37 -0.80 15.55
CA SER A 54 -5.17 -0.99 14.35
C SER A 54 -4.36 -0.49 13.15
N LYS A 55 -4.35 -1.28 12.09
CA LYS A 55 -3.61 -0.98 10.88
C LYS A 55 -4.52 -0.98 9.69
N GLU A 56 -4.08 -0.30 8.65
CA GLU A 56 -4.71 -0.39 7.34
C GLU A 56 -3.68 -0.90 6.35
N VAL A 57 -4.07 -1.91 5.57
CA VAL A 57 -3.21 -2.52 4.56
C VAL A 57 -3.69 -2.04 3.20
N ILE A 58 -2.80 -1.39 2.46
CA ILE A 58 -3.10 -0.87 1.13
C ILE A 58 -2.44 -1.80 0.12
N ILE A 59 -3.23 -2.29 -0.83
CA ILE A 59 -2.74 -3.16 -1.90
C ILE A 59 -2.97 -2.46 -3.22
N ILE A 60 -1.91 -2.25 -3.99
CA ILE A 60 -1.98 -1.60 -5.29
C ILE A 60 -1.29 -2.49 -6.32
N LEU A 61 -2.00 -2.78 -7.39
CA LEU A 61 -1.45 -3.52 -8.53
C LEU A 61 -1.18 -2.52 -9.63
N THR A 62 0.04 -2.52 -10.16
CA THR A 62 0.43 -1.58 -11.18
C THR A 62 1.41 -2.22 -12.17
N GLU A 63 1.47 -1.67 -13.37
CA GLU A 63 2.50 -2.05 -14.31
C GLU A 63 3.87 -1.67 -13.76
N LYS A 64 4.86 -2.50 -14.03
CA LYS A 64 6.21 -2.33 -13.49
C LYS A 64 6.78 -0.93 -13.77
N GLN A 65 6.60 -0.42 -14.98
CA GLN A 65 7.15 0.87 -15.36
C GLN A 65 6.49 2.05 -14.64
N LYS A 66 5.31 1.85 -14.06
CA LYS A 66 4.60 2.89 -13.32
C LYS A 66 4.82 2.79 -11.82
N ALA A 67 5.47 1.74 -11.36
CA ALA A 67 5.54 1.44 -9.93
C ALA A 67 6.35 2.46 -9.12
N LYS A 68 7.49 2.90 -9.65
CA LYS A 68 8.39 3.76 -8.87
C LYS A 68 7.75 5.08 -8.43
N PRO A 69 7.13 5.88 -9.30
CA PRO A 69 6.49 7.12 -8.83
C PRO A 69 5.38 6.87 -7.83
N ILE A 70 4.64 5.79 -7.98
CA ILE A 70 3.58 5.44 -7.02
C ILE A 70 4.21 5.06 -5.67
N TYR A 71 5.24 4.22 -5.69
CA TYR A 71 5.97 3.82 -4.50
C TYR A 71 6.52 5.04 -3.76
N ASP A 72 7.22 5.92 -4.48
CA ASP A 72 7.83 7.10 -3.89
C ASP A 72 6.77 8.01 -3.25
N GLU A 73 5.62 8.14 -3.89
CA GLU A 73 4.55 8.97 -3.35
C GLU A 73 3.93 8.38 -2.09
N ILE A 74 3.79 7.07 -2.03
CA ILE A 74 3.31 6.39 -0.83
C ILE A 74 4.28 6.61 0.33
N VAL A 75 5.58 6.48 0.07
CA VAL A 75 6.61 6.73 1.09
C VAL A 75 6.48 8.14 1.64
N ARG A 76 6.31 9.11 0.75
CA ARG A 76 6.17 10.52 1.14
C ARG A 76 4.88 10.76 1.92
N ALA A 77 3.75 10.34 1.36
CA ALA A 77 2.44 10.59 1.95
C ALA A 77 2.25 9.91 3.29
N GLY A 78 2.78 8.69 3.41
CA GLY A 78 2.72 7.93 4.66
C GLY A 78 3.82 8.25 5.64
N LYS A 79 4.76 9.11 5.25
CA LYS A 79 5.94 9.45 6.07
C LYS A 79 6.70 8.19 6.49
N LEU A 80 6.84 7.25 5.55
CA LEU A 80 7.34 5.92 5.89
C LEU A 80 8.84 5.88 6.21
N LYS A 81 9.55 6.98 5.96
CA LYS A 81 10.95 7.08 6.40
C LYS A 81 11.06 7.39 7.88
N ASP A 82 9.97 7.85 8.50
CA ASP A 82 9.96 8.12 9.94
C ASP A 82 9.71 6.83 10.71
N PRO A 83 10.42 6.61 11.81
CA PRO A 83 10.24 5.38 12.59
C PRO A 83 8.80 5.21 13.08
N GLY A 84 8.28 4.00 13.00
CA GLY A 84 6.98 3.67 13.59
C GLY A 84 5.77 4.09 12.80
N THR A 85 5.94 4.63 11.59
CA THR A 85 4.79 5.08 10.78
C THR A 85 4.19 3.98 9.93
N GLY A 86 4.98 2.98 9.55
CA GLY A 86 4.49 1.90 8.71
C GLY A 86 5.60 1.27 7.89
N ILE A 87 5.20 0.35 7.03
CA ILE A 87 6.13 -0.32 6.12
C ILE A 87 5.56 -0.34 4.71
N ILE A 88 6.44 -0.48 3.75
CA ILE A 88 6.05 -0.67 2.35
C ILE A 88 6.98 -1.71 1.74
N PHE A 89 6.41 -2.57 0.91
CA PHE A 89 7.21 -3.54 0.16
C PHE A 89 6.53 -3.85 -1.16
N THR A 90 7.29 -4.40 -2.07
CA THR A 90 6.79 -4.74 -3.40
C THR A 90 7.21 -6.16 -3.76
N PHE A 91 6.45 -6.77 -4.65
CA PHE A 91 6.85 -8.04 -5.23
C PHE A 91 6.26 -8.16 -6.64
N PRO A 92 6.94 -8.91 -7.52
CA PRO A 92 6.41 -9.13 -8.86
C PRO A 92 5.24 -10.10 -8.82
N ILE A 93 4.32 -9.92 -9.77
CA ILE A 93 3.15 -10.78 -9.90
C ILE A 93 3.42 -11.81 -10.99
N SER A 94 3.23 -13.09 -10.67
CA SER A 94 3.43 -14.16 -11.64
C SER A 94 2.23 -14.31 -12.57
N ASN A 95 1.03 -14.26 -12.01
CA ASN A 95 -0.21 -14.43 -12.77
C ASN A 95 -1.23 -13.41 -12.28
N LEU A 96 -1.92 -12.77 -13.19
CA LEU A 96 -2.90 -11.77 -12.86
C LEU A 96 -4.11 -11.91 -13.77
N LEU A 97 -5.29 -11.93 -13.17
CA LEU A 97 -6.55 -11.98 -13.89
C LEU A 97 -7.52 -11.02 -13.26
N GLY A 98 -8.27 -10.31 -14.07
CA GLY A 98 -9.30 -9.41 -13.57
C GLY A 98 -8.94 -7.93 -13.56
N LEU A 99 -7.71 -7.59 -13.93
CA LEU A 99 -7.27 -6.19 -13.96
C LEU A 99 -7.25 -5.71 -15.41
N HIS A 100 -8.42 -5.58 -16.00
CA HIS A 100 -8.57 -5.13 -17.38
C HIS A 100 -9.31 -3.81 -17.44
N HIS A 101 -8.90 -2.96 -18.39
CA HIS A 101 -9.73 -1.84 -18.78
C HIS A 101 -10.97 -2.38 -19.47
N ARG A 102 -12.05 -1.65 -19.35
CA ARG A 102 -13.31 -2.06 -19.96
C ARG A 102 -13.19 -2.31 -21.45
N GLU A 103 -12.43 -1.50 -22.14
CA GLU A 103 -12.21 -1.64 -23.57
C GLU A 103 -11.47 -2.91 -23.91
N GLU A 104 -10.44 -3.24 -23.15
CA GLU A 104 -9.67 -4.47 -23.35
C GLU A 104 -10.54 -5.69 -23.10
N PHE A 105 -11.38 -5.61 -22.09
CA PHE A 105 -12.30 -6.68 -21.78
C PHE A 105 -13.26 -6.94 -22.93
N ILE A 106 -13.78 -5.90 -23.55
CA ILE A 106 -14.71 -6.03 -24.67
C ILE A 106 -14.01 -6.66 -25.87
N LEU A 107 -12.76 -6.30 -26.12
CA LEU A 107 -11.99 -6.82 -27.24
C LEU A 107 -11.63 -8.30 -27.09
N GLU A 108 -11.53 -8.79 -25.89
CA GLU A 108 -11.19 -10.17 -25.61
C GLU A 108 -12.36 -11.12 -25.80
N ASP A 109 -13.54 -10.61 -25.86
CA ASP A 109 -14.72 -11.40 -26.16
C ASP A 109 -14.79 -11.74 -27.65
#